data_1e0664a2c549df81aa3840b80f3f20c5
#
_entry.id   1e0664a2c549df81aa3840b80f3f20c5
#
_cell.length_a   1.000
_cell.length_b   1.000
_cell.length_c   1.000
_cell.angle_alpha   90.00
_cell.angle_beta   90.00
_cell.angle_gamma   90.00
#
_symmetry.space_group_name_H-M   'P 1'
#
loop_
_entity.id
_entity.type
_entity.pdbx_description
1 polymer ?
#
loop_
_entity_poly.entity_id
_entity_poly.type
_entity_poly.pdbx_seq_one_letter_code
_entity_poly.pdbx_strand_id
1 'polypeptide(L)'
;MSSLKVRVGEWDTQTKNELYPHQDRIAKTIVIHPDYYAGALYNDIGLIFLETPVEYAENVDTVCLPPQGAVFDHSQCYATGWGKDSYGK
;
A
#
# COMPACT_ATOMS: atom_id res chain seq x y z
N MET A 1 1.03 -12.61 17.07
CA MET A 1 0.83 -11.41 16.22
C MET A 1 -0.58 -11.41 15.67
N SER A 2 -1.26 -10.31 15.77
CA SER A 2 -2.61 -10.20 15.22
C SER A 2 -2.56 -10.21 13.69
N SER A 3 -3.68 -10.60 13.09
CA SER A 3 -3.79 -10.64 11.64
C SER A 3 -3.80 -9.24 11.06
N LEU A 4 -3.18 -9.08 9.90
CA LEU A 4 -3.23 -7.85 9.12
C LEU A 4 -4.18 -8.06 7.95
N LYS A 5 -5.12 -7.15 7.80
CA LYS A 5 -6.07 -7.16 6.69
C LYS A 5 -5.70 -6.08 5.70
N VAL A 6 -5.63 -6.45 4.42
CA VAL A 6 -5.33 -5.53 3.32
C VAL A 6 -6.62 -5.26 2.55
N ARG A 7 -6.90 -4.01 2.32
CA ARG A 7 -8.07 -3.59 1.55
C ARG A 7 -7.61 -2.90 0.27
N VAL A 8 -8.12 -3.37 -0.86
CA VAL A 8 -7.84 -2.78 -2.16
C VAL A 8 -9.13 -2.25 -2.78
N GLY A 9 -8.99 -1.28 -3.66
CA GLY A 9 -10.13 -0.72 -4.36
C GLY A 9 -10.99 0.21 -3.52
N GLU A 10 -10.49 0.67 -2.38
CA GLU A 10 -11.21 1.58 -1.50
C GLU A 10 -11.08 3.00 -2.02
N TRP A 11 -12.19 3.74 -2.04
CA TRP A 11 -12.18 5.16 -2.38
C TRP A 11 -12.48 6.01 -1.15
N ASP A 12 -13.61 5.74 -0.49
CA ASP A 12 -14.08 6.54 0.64
C ASP A 12 -14.47 5.60 1.77
N THR A 13 -13.73 5.65 2.89
CA THR A 13 -13.98 4.76 4.02
C THR A 13 -15.27 5.09 4.76
N GLN A 14 -15.88 6.25 4.50
CA GLN A 14 -17.08 6.69 5.17
C GLN A 14 -18.36 6.26 4.48
N THR A 15 -18.28 5.64 3.31
CA THR A 15 -19.45 5.15 2.58
C THR A 15 -19.22 3.72 2.12
N LYS A 16 -20.33 2.97 2.02
CA LYS A 16 -20.33 1.62 1.47
C LYS A 16 -21.06 1.54 0.13
N ASN A 17 -21.60 2.66 -0.33
CA ASN A 17 -22.39 2.71 -1.56
C ASN A 17 -21.51 3.10 -2.75
N GLU A 18 -20.37 2.46 -2.87
CA GLU A 18 -19.48 2.71 -3.99
C GLU A 18 -19.91 1.89 -5.19
N LEU A 19 -19.70 2.44 -6.38
CA LEU A 19 -20.03 1.75 -7.62
C LEU A 19 -19.27 0.42 -7.74
N TYR A 20 -18.00 0.43 -7.33
CA TYR A 20 -17.16 -0.75 -7.32
C TYR A 20 -16.73 -1.03 -5.89
N PRO A 21 -17.12 -2.19 -5.33
CA PRO A 21 -16.79 -2.48 -3.92
C PRO A 21 -15.31 -2.78 -3.74
N HIS A 22 -14.82 -2.43 -2.56
CA HIS A 22 -13.46 -2.81 -2.19
C HIS A 22 -13.38 -4.33 -1.97
N GLN A 23 -12.16 -4.84 -1.90
CA GLN A 23 -11.87 -6.24 -1.60
C GLN A 23 -10.91 -6.29 -0.43
N ASP A 24 -11.19 -7.20 0.50
CA ASP A 24 -10.33 -7.42 1.66
C ASP A 24 -9.62 -8.75 1.54
N ARG A 25 -8.36 -8.77 1.94
CA ARG A 25 -7.55 -10.00 1.96
C ARG A 25 -6.74 -10.03 3.24
N ILE A 26 -6.50 -11.23 3.73
CA ILE A 26 -5.66 -11.44 4.91
C ILE A 26 -4.21 -11.58 4.44
N ALA A 27 -3.30 -10.94 5.15
CA ALA A 27 -1.88 -11.07 4.88
C ALA A 27 -1.41 -12.46 5.28
N LYS A 28 -0.80 -13.17 4.34
CA LYS A 28 -0.22 -14.49 4.60
C LYS A 28 1.20 -14.34 5.12
N THR A 29 1.98 -13.49 4.48
CA THR A 29 3.39 -13.30 4.80
C THR A 29 3.73 -11.83 4.61
N ILE A 30 4.52 -11.29 5.52
CA ILE A 30 5.04 -9.93 5.43
C ILE A 30 6.55 -10.03 5.35
N VAL A 31 7.14 -9.43 4.31
CA VAL A 31 8.59 -9.41 4.11
C VAL A 31 9.05 -7.98 4.19
N ILE A 32 9.88 -7.69 5.18
CA ILE A 32 10.47 -6.37 5.37
C ILE A 32 11.82 -6.37 4.68
N HIS A 33 12.16 -5.25 4.04
CA HIS A 33 13.46 -5.14 3.37
C HIS A 33 14.57 -5.53 4.35
N PRO A 34 15.50 -6.42 3.97
CA PRO A 34 16.53 -6.90 4.90
C PRO A 34 17.46 -5.80 5.40
N ASP A 35 17.57 -4.70 4.65
CA ASP A 35 18.41 -3.58 5.04
C ASP A 35 17.62 -2.41 5.61
N TYR A 36 16.39 -2.67 6.07
CA TYR A 36 15.58 -1.63 6.72
C TYR A 36 16.25 -1.19 8.01
N TYR A 37 16.42 0.13 8.17
CA TYR A 37 16.98 0.72 9.36
C TYR A 37 16.01 1.72 9.95
N ALA A 38 15.38 1.35 11.07
CA ALA A 38 14.31 2.14 11.68
C ALA A 38 14.79 3.50 12.19
N GLY A 39 16.05 3.60 12.61
CA GLY A 39 16.58 4.85 13.15
C GLY A 39 16.63 5.97 12.13
N ALA A 40 16.85 5.67 10.86
CA ALA A 40 16.91 6.67 9.80
C ALA A 40 15.93 6.35 8.66
N LEU A 41 15.11 5.32 8.79
CA LEU A 41 14.13 4.89 7.82
C LEU A 41 14.72 4.56 6.45
N TYR A 42 15.96 4.07 6.41
CA TYR A 42 16.56 3.57 5.17
C TYR A 42 15.81 2.30 4.75
N ASN A 43 15.58 2.17 3.44
CA ASN A 43 14.92 0.99 2.88
C ASN A 43 13.56 0.73 3.54
N ASP A 44 12.79 1.80 3.72
CA ASP A 44 11.48 1.76 4.36
C ASP A 44 10.44 1.17 3.41
N ILE A 45 10.50 -0.13 3.22
CA ILE A 45 9.64 -0.84 2.28
C ILE A 45 9.44 -2.27 2.74
N GLY A 46 8.25 -2.79 2.46
CA GLY A 46 7.92 -4.19 2.74
C GLY A 46 6.99 -4.73 1.68
N LEU A 47 6.91 -6.05 1.61
CA LEU A 47 5.99 -6.76 0.74
C LEU A 47 5.01 -7.53 1.59
N ILE A 48 3.75 -7.50 1.19
CA ILE A 48 2.70 -8.27 1.84
C ILE A 48 2.17 -9.28 0.84
N PHE A 49 2.31 -10.57 1.17
CA PHE A 49 1.74 -11.64 0.37
C PHE A 49 0.37 -11.99 0.92
N LEU A 50 -0.62 -12.04 0.06
CA LEU A 50 -2.01 -12.25 0.45
C LEU A 50 -2.33 -13.75 0.47
N GLU A 51 -3.25 -14.17 1.35
CA GLU A 51 -3.68 -15.56 1.41
C GLU A 51 -4.36 -15.99 0.11
N THR A 52 -5.15 -15.08 -0.47
CA THR A 52 -5.79 -15.29 -1.76
C THR A 52 -5.57 -14.07 -2.62
N PRO A 53 -5.45 -14.24 -3.95
CA PRO A 53 -5.25 -13.07 -4.82
C PRO A 53 -6.49 -12.19 -4.88
N VAL A 54 -6.26 -10.91 -5.17
CA VAL A 54 -7.36 -10.00 -5.46
C VAL A 54 -7.82 -10.20 -6.90
N GLU A 55 -9.05 -9.80 -7.18
CA GLU A 55 -9.59 -9.83 -8.53
C GLU A 55 -9.42 -8.46 -9.17
N TYR A 56 -8.88 -8.44 -10.38
CA TYR A 56 -8.79 -7.19 -11.13
C TYR A 56 -10.17 -6.69 -11.47
N ALA A 57 -10.37 -5.39 -11.32
CA ALA A 57 -11.66 -4.74 -11.56
C ALA A 57 -11.39 -3.29 -11.95
N GLU A 58 -12.44 -2.53 -12.20
CA GLU A 58 -12.28 -1.11 -12.56
C GLU A 58 -11.54 -0.32 -11.47
N ASN A 59 -11.66 -0.75 -10.21
CA ASN A 59 -11.05 -0.09 -9.07
C ASN A 59 -9.86 -0.86 -8.49
N VAL A 60 -9.44 -1.95 -9.14
CA VAL A 60 -8.34 -2.80 -8.64
C VAL A 60 -7.46 -3.20 -9.81
N ASP A 61 -6.23 -2.72 -9.80
CA ASP A 61 -5.27 -3.00 -10.86
C ASP A 61 -3.86 -2.87 -10.30
N THR A 62 -2.90 -3.29 -11.09
CA THR A 62 -1.49 -3.18 -10.73
C THR A 62 -0.96 -1.79 -11.04
N VAL A 63 0.13 -1.43 -10.39
CA VAL A 63 0.90 -0.23 -10.70
C VAL A 63 2.29 -0.68 -11.16
N CYS A 64 2.87 0.06 -12.09
CA CYS A 64 4.19 -0.27 -12.60
C CYS A 64 5.27 0.03 -11.57
N LEU A 65 6.29 -0.79 -11.56
CA LEU A 65 7.50 -0.47 -10.83
C LEU A 65 8.33 0.53 -11.63
N PRO A 66 9.12 1.37 -10.96
CA PRO A 66 10.01 2.28 -11.68
C PRO A 66 11.14 1.50 -12.36
N PRO A 67 11.83 2.12 -13.34
CA PRO A 67 13.01 1.49 -13.92
C PRO A 67 14.06 1.22 -12.87
N GLN A 68 14.82 0.15 -13.06
CA GLN A 68 15.90 -0.19 -12.17
C GLN A 68 16.93 0.96 -12.14
N GLY A 69 17.32 1.36 -10.94
CA GLY A 69 18.28 2.44 -10.76
C GLY A 69 17.70 3.85 -10.82
N ALA A 70 16.39 3.98 -10.98
CA ALA A 70 15.76 5.31 -10.97
C ALA A 70 15.96 5.99 -9.62
N VAL A 71 16.19 7.30 -9.66
CA VAL A 71 16.42 8.12 -8.46
C VAL A 71 15.38 9.23 -8.47
N PHE A 72 14.61 9.30 -7.38
CA PHE A 72 13.54 10.30 -7.24
C PHE A 72 13.85 11.32 -6.13
N ASP A 73 15.08 11.36 -5.67
CA ASP A 73 15.50 12.30 -4.65
C ASP A 73 15.22 13.73 -5.11
N HIS A 74 14.60 14.51 -4.24
CA HIS A 74 14.14 15.88 -4.56
C HIS A 74 13.09 15.96 -5.66
N SER A 75 12.50 14.83 -6.07
CA SER A 75 11.41 14.84 -7.04
C SER A 75 10.11 15.25 -6.37
N GLN A 76 9.25 15.93 -7.13
CA GLN A 76 7.90 16.21 -6.67
C GLN A 76 7.04 14.97 -6.88
N CYS A 77 6.41 14.48 -5.83
CA CYS A 77 5.62 13.26 -5.88
C CYS A 77 4.35 13.44 -5.05
N TYR A 78 3.38 12.57 -5.29
CA TYR A 78 2.17 12.52 -4.49
C TYR A 78 2.28 11.37 -3.49
N ALA A 79 1.98 11.65 -2.23
CA ALA A 79 1.82 10.63 -1.21
C ALA A 79 0.34 10.57 -0.85
N THR A 80 -0.29 9.43 -1.08
CA THR A 80 -1.72 9.26 -0.89
C THR A 80 -2.03 8.31 0.25
N GLY A 81 -3.24 8.38 0.76
CA GLY A 81 -3.67 7.49 1.81
C GLY A 81 -4.79 8.08 2.64
N TRP A 82 -5.30 7.28 3.55
CA TRP A 82 -6.37 7.71 4.46
C TRP A 82 -5.84 8.10 5.84
N GLY A 83 -4.53 8.02 6.03
CA GLY A 83 -3.90 8.44 7.27
C GLY A 83 -3.65 9.94 7.30
N LYS A 84 -3.20 10.40 8.45
CA LYS A 84 -2.85 11.81 8.62
C LYS A 84 -1.39 12.01 8.24
N ASP A 85 -1.09 13.19 7.70
CA ASP A 85 0.29 13.58 7.45
C ASP A 85 0.94 14.06 8.76
N SER A 86 2.17 14.57 8.66
CA SER A 86 2.90 15.05 9.83
C SER A 86 2.27 16.31 10.46
N TYR A 87 1.33 16.92 9.76
CA TYR A 87 0.60 18.11 10.26
C TYR A 87 -0.79 17.75 10.78
N GLY A 88 -1.17 16.48 10.82
CA GLY A 88 -2.45 16.03 11.31
C GLY A 88 -3.60 16.19 10.32
N LYS A 89 -3.30 16.31 9.05
CA LYS A 89 -4.31 16.52 8.00
C LYS A 89 -4.48 15.32 7.08
#